data_413c5dd9a6bde361a6aec31811ee6559
#
_entry.id   413c5dd9a6bde361a6aec31811ee6559
#
_cell.length_a   1.000
_cell.length_b   1.000
_cell.length_c   1.000
_cell.angle_alpha   90.00
_cell.angle_beta   90.00
_cell.angle_gamma   90.00
#
_symmetry.space_group_name_H-M   'P 1'
#
loop_
_entity.id
_entity.type
_entity.pdbx_description
1 polymer ?
#
loop_
_entity_poly.entity_id
_entity_poly.type
_entity_poly.pdbx_seq_one_letter_code
_entity_poly.pdbx_strand_id
1 'polypeptide(L)'
;MIYLDNAATTFQKPAAVQRAVMQAMRTMSSPGRGGYAAAQQAEETLFRCRSAAAALFSVPSVEQVVFTMNATHALNIAIKSLVRPGGRVVISGYEHNAVTRPLHALGAEVIVAAAPLFSPPETVSAFERALALRPDAAVCTHVSNVFGDILPIERIAQLCRRADVPLIIDASQSAGALPLDFSALRPAFVAMPGHKGLYGPQGTGLLLCGHDVLPLLEGGTGSASLRQEMPDFLPDRLEAGTHNVPGIAGLEAGIAFVRAQRPE
;
A
#
# COMPACT_ATOMS: atom_id res chain seq x y z
N MET A 1 -2.63 28.85 11.77
CA MET A 1 -2.26 27.64 12.55
C MET A 1 -1.01 27.03 11.94
N ILE A 2 0.00 26.71 12.74
CA ILE A 2 1.16 25.91 12.31
C ILE A 2 0.81 24.46 12.62
N TYR A 3 0.83 23.56 11.61
CA TYR A 3 0.53 22.14 11.76
C TYR A 3 1.78 21.32 11.45
N LEU A 4 2.25 20.54 12.43
CA LEU A 4 3.51 19.77 12.35
C LEU A 4 3.29 18.27 12.52
N ASP A 5 2.04 17.78 12.47
CA ASP A 5 1.68 16.37 12.68
C ASP A 5 1.27 15.67 11.38
N ASN A 6 2.00 15.91 10.28
CA ASN A 6 1.72 15.24 9.00
C ASN A 6 2.01 13.73 9.04
N ALA A 7 2.77 13.25 10.02
CA ALA A 7 2.97 11.81 10.24
C ALA A 7 1.67 11.09 10.64
N ALA A 8 0.75 11.78 11.34
CA ALA A 8 -0.58 11.25 11.61
C ALA A 8 -1.48 11.33 10.37
N THR A 9 -1.59 12.51 9.76
CA THR A 9 -2.33 12.76 8.50
C THR A 9 -1.92 14.13 7.95
N THR A 10 -1.96 14.34 6.64
CA THR A 10 -1.88 15.71 6.10
C THR A 10 -3.19 16.44 6.40
N PHE A 11 -3.13 17.54 7.17
CA PHE A 11 -4.31 18.30 7.55
C PHE A 11 -4.84 19.15 6.40
N GLN A 12 -3.95 19.96 5.81
CA GLN A 12 -4.32 20.82 4.69
C GLN A 12 -4.20 20.05 3.37
N LYS A 13 -5.35 19.71 2.78
CA LYS A 13 -5.39 19.08 1.45
C LYS A 13 -5.36 20.17 0.37
N PRO A 14 -4.66 19.91 -0.76
CA PRO A 14 -4.75 20.79 -1.93
C PRO A 14 -6.22 21.05 -2.33
N ALA A 15 -6.53 22.26 -2.74
CA ALA A 15 -7.90 22.62 -3.14
C ALA A 15 -8.46 21.71 -4.26
N ALA A 16 -7.58 21.18 -5.12
CA ALA A 16 -7.95 20.22 -6.15
C ALA A 16 -8.55 18.93 -5.56
N VAL A 17 -8.01 18.45 -4.44
CA VAL A 17 -8.51 17.25 -3.74
C VAL A 17 -9.93 17.46 -3.24
N GLN A 18 -10.19 18.61 -2.60
CA GLN A 18 -11.51 18.95 -2.09
C GLN A 18 -12.53 19.05 -3.23
N ARG A 19 -12.15 19.74 -4.32
CA ARG A 19 -13.03 19.87 -5.51
C ARG A 19 -13.33 18.51 -6.14
N ALA A 20 -12.34 17.62 -6.27
CA ALA A 20 -12.51 16.30 -6.85
C ALA A 20 -13.51 15.44 -6.04
N VAL A 21 -13.39 15.45 -4.71
CA VAL A 21 -14.34 14.75 -3.81
C VAL A 21 -15.75 15.27 -3.99
N MET A 22 -15.94 16.58 -3.94
CA MET A 22 -17.25 17.21 -4.08
C MET A 22 -17.87 16.97 -5.48
N GLN A 23 -17.05 17.01 -6.52
CA GLN A 23 -17.50 16.74 -7.89
C GLN A 23 -17.97 15.28 -8.03
N ALA A 24 -17.18 14.33 -7.54
CA ALA A 24 -17.54 12.92 -7.56
C ALA A 24 -18.87 12.63 -6.86
N MET A 25 -19.10 13.22 -5.69
CA MET A 25 -20.36 13.08 -4.95
C MET A 25 -21.58 13.65 -5.72
N ARG A 26 -21.37 14.62 -6.62
CA ARG A 26 -22.46 15.25 -7.38
C ARG A 26 -22.76 14.55 -8.70
N THR A 27 -21.75 13.91 -9.33
CA THR A 27 -21.85 13.51 -10.75
C THR A 27 -21.53 12.03 -11.00
N MET A 28 -20.96 11.32 -10.03
CA MET A 28 -20.57 9.92 -10.21
C MET A 28 -21.48 8.98 -9.43
N SER A 29 -21.70 7.79 -9.98
CA SER A 29 -22.44 6.71 -9.33
C SER A 29 -21.54 5.48 -9.10
N SER A 30 -22.12 4.29 -8.98
CA SER A 30 -21.36 3.04 -8.80
C SER A 30 -20.67 2.63 -10.12
N PRO A 31 -19.35 2.40 -10.12
CA PRO A 31 -18.64 1.93 -11.30
C PRO A 31 -19.04 0.49 -11.66
N GLY A 32 -18.84 0.11 -12.92
CA GLY A 32 -18.96 -1.28 -13.40
C GLY A 32 -20.38 -1.85 -13.49
N ARG A 33 -21.44 -1.10 -13.12
CA ARG A 33 -22.83 -1.60 -13.09
C ARG A 33 -23.80 -0.94 -14.06
N GLY A 34 -23.36 -0.04 -14.91
CA GLY A 34 -24.25 0.65 -15.83
C GLY A 34 -23.54 1.33 -16.98
N GLY A 35 -24.18 1.30 -18.18
CA GLY A 35 -23.70 2.00 -19.37
C GLY A 35 -24.01 3.49 -19.40
N TYR A 36 -24.52 4.10 -18.30
CA TYR A 36 -24.86 5.52 -18.25
C TYR A 36 -23.68 6.37 -17.80
N ALA A 37 -23.68 7.65 -18.19
CA ALA A 37 -22.54 8.56 -18.05
C ALA A 37 -21.95 8.64 -16.62
N ALA A 38 -22.79 8.67 -15.58
CA ALA A 38 -22.29 8.76 -14.20
C ALA A 38 -21.55 7.50 -13.73
N ALA A 39 -21.91 6.31 -14.22
CA ALA A 39 -21.21 5.06 -13.93
C ALA A 39 -19.88 4.97 -14.70
N GLN A 40 -19.90 5.34 -15.98
CA GLN A 40 -18.68 5.39 -16.81
C GLN A 40 -17.67 6.39 -16.25
N GLN A 41 -18.11 7.58 -15.82
CA GLN A 41 -17.24 8.58 -15.19
C GLN A 41 -16.60 8.06 -13.90
N ALA A 42 -17.33 7.30 -13.09
CA ALA A 42 -16.79 6.66 -11.89
C ALA A 42 -15.71 5.63 -12.26
N GLU A 43 -15.98 4.77 -13.23
CA GLU A 43 -15.04 3.75 -13.71
C GLU A 43 -13.74 4.37 -14.27
N GLU A 44 -13.88 5.39 -15.12
CA GLU A 44 -12.73 6.14 -15.63
C GLU A 44 -11.90 6.79 -14.51
N THR A 45 -12.55 7.28 -13.47
CA THR A 45 -11.86 7.88 -12.31
C THR A 45 -11.04 6.84 -11.55
N LEU A 46 -11.60 5.66 -11.33
CA LEU A 46 -10.85 4.54 -10.74
C LEU A 46 -9.63 4.17 -11.60
N PHE A 47 -9.84 4.02 -12.91
CA PHE A 47 -8.75 3.68 -13.83
C PHE A 47 -7.65 4.74 -13.87
N ARG A 48 -8.02 6.05 -13.94
CA ARG A 48 -7.04 7.16 -13.92
C ARG A 48 -6.25 7.19 -12.61
N CYS A 49 -6.91 6.97 -11.46
CA CYS A 49 -6.23 6.93 -10.17
C CYS A 49 -5.22 5.78 -10.10
N ARG A 50 -5.58 4.56 -10.58
CA ARG A 50 -4.66 3.42 -10.66
C ARG A 50 -3.48 3.74 -11.58
N SER A 51 -3.75 4.28 -12.76
CA SER A 51 -2.72 4.66 -13.74
C SER A 51 -1.77 5.70 -13.19
N ALA A 52 -2.30 6.71 -12.47
CA ALA A 52 -1.49 7.74 -11.83
C ALA A 52 -0.60 7.16 -10.72
N ALA A 53 -1.11 6.23 -9.91
CA ALA A 53 -0.34 5.54 -8.88
C ALA A 53 0.70 4.60 -9.51
N ALA A 54 0.35 3.82 -10.53
CA ALA A 54 1.28 2.97 -11.26
C ALA A 54 2.46 3.77 -11.82
N ALA A 55 2.18 4.91 -12.45
CA ALA A 55 3.21 5.79 -12.96
C ALA A 55 4.07 6.44 -11.86
N LEU A 56 3.48 6.82 -10.70
CA LEU A 56 4.22 7.43 -9.59
C LEU A 56 5.21 6.46 -8.94
N PHE A 57 4.87 5.18 -8.87
CA PHE A 57 5.63 4.14 -8.17
C PHE A 57 6.32 3.15 -9.12
N SER A 58 6.34 3.39 -10.43
CA SER A 58 6.94 2.50 -11.44
C SER A 58 6.37 1.08 -11.37
N VAL A 59 5.05 0.94 -11.21
CA VAL A 59 4.37 -0.36 -11.22
C VAL A 59 4.12 -0.79 -12.66
N PRO A 60 4.51 -2.02 -13.08
CA PRO A 60 4.45 -2.45 -14.49
C PRO A 60 3.03 -2.53 -15.06
N SER A 61 2.06 -2.92 -14.25
CA SER A 61 0.66 -3.07 -14.67
C SER A 61 -0.29 -2.34 -13.72
N VAL A 62 -1.30 -1.69 -14.27
CA VAL A 62 -2.31 -0.96 -13.49
C VAL A 62 -3.14 -1.89 -12.61
N GLU A 63 -3.33 -3.13 -13.01
CA GLU A 63 -4.05 -4.15 -12.25
C GLU A 63 -3.35 -4.51 -10.93
N GLN A 64 -2.03 -4.32 -10.86
CA GLN A 64 -1.24 -4.53 -9.64
C GLN A 64 -1.45 -3.44 -8.59
N VAL A 65 -2.17 -2.37 -8.91
CA VAL A 65 -2.53 -1.30 -7.97
C VAL A 65 -3.93 -1.57 -7.43
N VAL A 66 -4.05 -1.92 -6.18
CA VAL A 66 -5.31 -2.28 -5.51
C VAL A 66 -5.71 -1.17 -4.53
N PHE A 67 -6.97 -0.75 -4.58
CA PHE A 67 -7.53 0.18 -3.60
C PHE A 67 -7.82 -0.53 -2.28
N THR A 68 -7.46 0.13 -1.20
CA THR A 68 -7.74 -0.33 0.15
C THR A 68 -8.35 0.79 0.98
N MET A 69 -8.95 0.47 2.11
CA MET A 69 -9.52 1.48 3.01
C MET A 69 -8.44 2.32 3.70
N ASN A 70 -7.25 1.75 3.89
CA ASN A 70 -6.09 2.38 4.55
C ASN A 70 -4.89 1.42 4.49
N ALA A 71 -3.72 1.86 4.98
CA ALA A 71 -2.52 1.01 5.04
C ALA A 71 -2.70 -0.24 5.92
N THR A 72 -3.48 -0.18 7.00
CA THR A 72 -3.74 -1.34 7.86
C THR A 72 -4.47 -2.44 7.10
N HIS A 73 -5.46 -2.09 6.28
CA HIS A 73 -6.13 -3.04 5.39
C HIS A 73 -5.14 -3.65 4.38
N ALA A 74 -4.34 -2.82 3.71
CA ALA A 74 -3.32 -3.25 2.75
C ALA A 74 -2.29 -4.21 3.39
N LEU A 75 -1.77 -3.87 4.58
CA LEU A 75 -0.82 -4.71 5.32
C LEU A 75 -1.42 -6.04 5.79
N ASN A 76 -2.69 -6.06 6.19
CA ASN A 76 -3.38 -7.31 6.53
C ASN A 76 -3.50 -8.24 5.31
N ILE A 77 -3.85 -7.72 4.13
CA ILE A 77 -3.87 -8.49 2.88
C ILE A 77 -2.47 -9.05 2.60
N ALA A 78 -1.45 -8.19 2.58
CA ALA A 78 -0.08 -8.58 2.26
C ALA A 78 0.46 -9.66 3.22
N ILE A 79 0.33 -9.43 4.53
CA ILE A 79 0.83 -10.35 5.55
C ILE A 79 0.12 -11.70 5.45
N LYS A 80 -1.22 -11.70 5.38
CA LYS A 80 -2.00 -12.95 5.35
C LYS A 80 -1.89 -13.70 4.02
N SER A 81 -1.46 -13.03 2.95
CA SER A 81 -1.15 -13.69 1.67
C SER A 81 0.16 -14.50 1.74
N LEU A 82 1.14 -14.04 2.52
CA LEU A 82 2.48 -14.65 2.59
C LEU A 82 2.69 -15.54 3.83
N VAL A 83 2.05 -15.18 4.94
CA VAL A 83 2.33 -15.79 6.26
C VAL A 83 1.17 -16.66 6.69
N ARG A 84 1.44 -17.96 6.82
CA ARG A 84 0.48 -18.93 7.40
C ARG A 84 0.46 -18.82 8.92
N PRO A 85 -0.62 -19.28 9.59
CA PRO A 85 -0.63 -19.40 11.04
C PRO A 85 0.61 -20.17 11.55
N GLY A 86 1.32 -19.59 12.53
CA GLY A 86 2.57 -20.13 13.07
C GLY A 86 3.81 -19.93 12.18
N GLY A 87 3.68 -19.26 11.04
CA GLY A 87 4.79 -19.00 10.12
C GLY A 87 5.85 -18.08 10.73
N ARG A 88 7.06 -18.08 10.16
CA ARG A 88 8.21 -17.30 10.61
C ARG A 88 8.36 -16.03 9.79
N VAL A 89 8.52 -14.86 10.44
CA VAL A 89 8.60 -13.56 9.77
C VAL A 89 9.72 -12.72 10.35
N VAL A 90 10.53 -12.12 9.46
CA VAL A 90 11.48 -11.08 9.85
C VAL A 90 10.79 -9.72 9.77
N ILE A 91 10.96 -8.91 10.81
CA ILE A 91 10.51 -7.52 10.83
C ILE A 91 11.65 -6.58 11.22
N SER A 92 11.57 -5.29 10.87
CA SER A 92 12.43 -4.27 11.46
C SER A 92 12.06 -4.05 12.94
N GLY A 93 12.92 -3.37 13.69
CA GLY A 93 12.61 -2.96 15.07
C GLY A 93 11.64 -1.78 15.16
N TYR A 94 11.14 -1.25 14.02
CA TYR A 94 10.41 0.02 13.94
C TYR A 94 9.00 -0.11 13.37
N GLU A 95 8.47 -1.33 13.31
CA GLU A 95 7.17 -1.60 12.68
C GLU A 95 6.01 -0.99 13.47
N HIS A 96 5.05 -0.45 12.72
CA HIS A 96 3.78 0.01 13.28
C HIS A 96 2.89 -1.16 13.71
N ASN A 97 1.95 -0.92 14.64
CA ASN A 97 0.96 -1.91 15.09
C ASN A 97 0.13 -2.54 13.94
N ALA A 98 0.05 -1.89 12.80
CA ALA A 98 -0.60 -2.45 11.59
C ALA A 98 0.16 -3.67 11.02
N VAL A 99 1.43 -3.86 11.39
CA VAL A 99 2.26 -5.04 11.09
C VAL A 99 2.26 -6.02 12.26
N THR A 100 2.59 -5.55 13.47
CA THR A 100 2.82 -6.44 14.61
C THR A 100 1.56 -7.15 15.09
N ARG A 101 0.39 -6.48 15.04
CA ARG A 101 -0.88 -7.09 15.48
C ARG A 101 -1.38 -8.21 14.57
N PRO A 102 -1.38 -8.10 13.22
CA PRO A 102 -1.70 -9.22 12.35
C PRO A 102 -0.75 -10.41 12.53
N LEU A 103 0.55 -10.17 12.71
CA LEU A 103 1.53 -11.24 12.98
C LEU A 103 1.25 -11.94 14.30
N HIS A 104 0.94 -11.18 15.35
CA HIS A 104 0.53 -11.74 16.65
C HIS A 104 -0.75 -12.58 16.52
N ALA A 105 -1.75 -12.08 15.79
CA ALA A 105 -3.01 -12.80 15.57
C ALA A 105 -2.84 -14.11 14.77
N LEU A 106 -1.81 -14.20 13.91
CA LEU A 106 -1.42 -15.41 13.22
C LEU A 106 -0.59 -16.37 14.08
N GLY A 107 -0.20 -15.98 15.31
CA GLY A 107 0.74 -16.74 16.13
C GLY A 107 2.12 -16.88 15.46
N ALA A 108 2.51 -15.92 14.63
CA ALA A 108 3.76 -15.97 13.88
C ALA A 108 4.99 -15.92 14.79
N GLU A 109 6.02 -16.69 14.45
CA GLU A 109 7.35 -16.57 15.03
C GLU A 109 8.03 -15.32 14.45
N VAL A 110 8.11 -14.26 15.25
CA VAL A 110 8.65 -12.98 14.81
C VAL A 110 10.13 -12.85 15.15
N ILE A 111 10.96 -12.68 14.13
CA ILE A 111 12.40 -12.39 14.24
C ILE A 111 12.57 -10.89 14.03
N VAL A 112 13.05 -10.19 15.06
CA VAL A 112 13.31 -8.76 14.97
C VAL A 112 14.74 -8.52 14.48
N ALA A 113 14.90 -7.94 13.29
CA ALA A 113 16.17 -7.45 12.78
C ALA A 113 16.52 -6.12 13.48
N ALA A 114 16.86 -6.22 14.78
CA ALA A 114 17.15 -5.06 15.62
C ALA A 114 18.48 -4.42 15.25
N ALA A 115 18.47 -3.08 15.09
CA ALA A 115 19.64 -2.25 14.85
C ALA A 115 19.48 -0.91 15.57
N PRO A 116 20.59 -0.20 15.88
CA PRO A 116 20.51 1.16 16.39
C PRO A 116 19.82 2.10 15.41
N LEU A 117 19.17 3.13 15.93
CA LEU A 117 18.58 4.22 15.13
C LEU A 117 19.65 4.88 14.24
N PHE A 118 19.25 5.27 13.05
CA PHE A 118 20.08 6.00 12.08
C PHE A 118 21.38 5.28 11.72
N SER A 119 21.37 3.94 11.77
CA SER A 119 22.52 3.11 11.40
C SER A 119 22.18 2.13 10.25
N PRO A 120 22.12 2.61 8.99
CA PRO A 120 21.81 1.77 7.85
C PRO A 120 22.71 0.54 7.68
N PRO A 121 24.04 0.58 7.93
CA PRO A 121 24.89 -0.61 7.81
C PRO A 121 24.51 -1.72 8.80
N GLU A 122 24.20 -1.34 10.06
CA GLU A 122 23.79 -2.31 11.09
C GLU A 122 22.40 -2.85 10.84
N THR A 123 21.49 -2.02 10.31
CA THR A 123 20.16 -2.47 9.85
C THR A 123 20.30 -3.52 8.75
N VAL A 124 21.13 -3.28 7.73
CA VAL A 124 21.40 -4.25 6.66
C VAL A 124 21.97 -5.55 7.24
N SER A 125 22.97 -5.47 8.11
CA SER A 125 23.60 -6.64 8.74
C SER A 125 22.61 -7.41 9.61
N ALA A 126 21.69 -6.73 10.30
CA ALA A 126 20.65 -7.37 11.11
C ALA A 126 19.66 -8.14 10.24
N PHE A 127 19.21 -7.56 9.12
CA PHE A 127 18.36 -8.27 8.14
C PHE A 127 19.10 -9.47 7.53
N GLU A 128 20.37 -9.34 7.17
CA GLU A 128 21.16 -10.45 6.61
C GLU A 128 21.20 -11.64 7.57
N ARG A 129 21.49 -11.40 8.85
CA ARG A 129 21.49 -12.48 9.88
C ARG A 129 20.11 -13.09 10.07
N ALA A 130 19.05 -12.26 10.07
CA ALA A 130 17.68 -12.71 10.26
C ALA A 130 17.18 -13.55 9.08
N LEU A 131 17.49 -13.15 7.84
CA LEU A 131 17.13 -13.88 6.62
C LEU A 131 17.82 -15.25 6.51
N ALA A 132 19.00 -15.43 7.12
CA ALA A 132 19.66 -16.73 7.19
C ALA A 132 18.86 -17.80 7.95
N LEU A 133 17.88 -17.40 8.76
CA LEU A 133 16.95 -18.28 9.46
C LEU A 133 15.77 -18.77 8.59
N ARG A 134 15.78 -18.44 7.30
CA ARG A 134 14.78 -18.85 6.28
C ARG A 134 13.34 -18.53 6.71
N PRO A 135 12.98 -17.26 6.90
CA PRO A 135 11.60 -16.87 7.20
C PRO A 135 10.70 -17.02 5.96
N ASP A 136 9.39 -17.13 6.18
CA ASP A 136 8.38 -17.17 5.11
C ASP A 136 8.23 -15.81 4.42
N ALA A 137 8.47 -14.72 5.16
CA ALA A 137 8.41 -13.34 4.64
C ALA A 137 9.29 -12.40 5.47
N ALA A 138 9.59 -11.24 4.89
CA ALA A 138 10.14 -10.09 5.59
C ALA A 138 9.18 -8.89 5.48
N VAL A 139 9.05 -8.12 6.56
CA VAL A 139 8.31 -6.84 6.56
C VAL A 139 9.26 -5.74 7.02
N CYS A 140 9.28 -4.63 6.28
CA CYS A 140 10.13 -3.49 6.62
C CYS A 140 9.36 -2.18 6.41
N THR A 141 9.22 -1.39 7.47
CA THR A 141 8.80 0.00 7.30
C THR A 141 9.90 0.77 6.57
N HIS A 142 9.53 1.60 5.59
CA HIS A 142 10.51 2.43 4.89
C HIS A 142 10.95 3.62 5.73
N VAL A 143 10.01 4.23 6.48
CA VAL A 143 10.31 5.34 7.39
C VAL A 143 9.56 5.14 8.69
N SER A 144 10.27 5.21 9.81
CA SER A 144 9.65 5.13 11.13
C SER A 144 8.73 6.32 11.40
N ASN A 145 7.50 6.06 11.78
CA ASN A 145 6.53 7.10 12.14
C ASN A 145 6.86 7.79 13.47
N VAL A 146 7.73 7.19 14.29
CA VAL A 146 8.11 7.71 15.61
C VAL A 146 9.42 8.50 15.54
N PHE A 147 10.42 7.94 14.86
CA PHE A 147 11.78 8.50 14.86
C PHE A 147 12.13 9.26 13.57
N GLY A 148 11.38 9.05 12.48
CA GLY A 148 11.74 9.59 11.16
C GLY A 148 12.96 8.90 10.54
N ASP A 149 13.44 7.79 11.12
CA ASP A 149 14.54 7.01 10.57
C ASP A 149 14.14 6.40 9.24
N ILE A 150 14.99 6.57 8.23
CA ILE A 150 14.79 6.04 6.87
C ILE A 150 15.57 4.75 6.74
N LEU A 151 14.88 3.63 6.64
CA LEU A 151 15.48 2.31 6.53
C LEU A 151 15.96 2.06 5.08
N PRO A 152 17.11 1.38 4.90
CA PRO A 152 17.74 1.15 3.60
C PRO A 152 17.03 0.07 2.79
N ILE A 153 15.79 0.33 2.36
CA ILE A 153 14.90 -0.66 1.72
C ILE A 153 15.49 -1.24 0.44
N GLU A 154 16.31 -0.49 -0.32
CA GLU A 154 16.97 -0.97 -1.53
C GLU A 154 17.93 -2.12 -1.22
N ARG A 155 18.72 -1.98 -0.14
CA ARG A 155 19.65 -3.01 0.32
C ARG A 155 18.91 -4.21 0.92
N ILE A 156 17.88 -3.94 1.71
CA ILE A 156 17.01 -4.98 2.30
C ILE A 156 16.30 -5.78 1.19
N ALA A 157 15.76 -5.11 0.18
CA ALA A 157 15.15 -5.77 -0.98
C ALA A 157 16.14 -6.65 -1.75
N GLN A 158 17.40 -6.22 -1.89
CA GLN A 158 18.46 -7.04 -2.49
C GLN A 158 18.75 -8.29 -1.67
N LEU A 159 18.83 -8.18 -0.34
CA LEU A 159 19.05 -9.31 0.57
C LEU A 159 17.88 -10.29 0.50
N CYS A 160 16.64 -9.80 0.55
CA CYS A 160 15.44 -10.62 0.47
C CYS A 160 15.41 -11.43 -0.84
N ARG A 161 15.71 -10.78 -1.99
CA ARG A 161 15.80 -11.49 -3.29
C ARG A 161 16.87 -12.58 -3.31
N ARG A 162 18.06 -12.31 -2.73
CA ARG A 162 19.14 -13.32 -2.64
C ARG A 162 18.78 -14.51 -1.76
N ALA A 163 17.97 -14.26 -0.73
CA ALA A 163 17.49 -15.28 0.20
C ALA A 163 16.23 -16.00 -0.27
N ASP A 164 15.64 -15.56 -1.42
CA ASP A 164 14.32 -16.01 -1.91
C ASP A 164 13.20 -15.84 -0.87
N VAL A 165 13.21 -14.69 -0.17
CA VAL A 165 12.23 -14.31 0.84
C VAL A 165 11.42 -13.14 0.33
N PRO A 166 10.08 -13.25 0.23
CA PRO A 166 9.22 -12.16 -0.21
C PRO A 166 9.24 -11.00 0.80
N LEU A 167 9.34 -9.75 0.28
CA LEU A 167 9.41 -8.53 1.07
C LEU A 167 8.09 -7.75 0.99
N ILE A 168 7.54 -7.39 2.15
CA ILE A 168 6.48 -6.40 2.30
C ILE A 168 7.10 -5.09 2.76
N ILE A 169 6.80 -3.98 2.07
CA ILE A 169 7.25 -2.64 2.44
C ILE A 169 6.05 -1.86 2.99
N ASP A 170 6.14 -1.39 4.24
CA ASP A 170 5.23 -0.37 4.74
C ASP A 170 5.74 1.02 4.35
N ALA A 171 5.12 1.61 3.32
CA ALA A 171 5.44 2.93 2.81
C ALA A 171 4.53 4.03 3.40
N SER A 172 3.93 3.80 4.58
CA SER A 172 2.96 4.73 5.17
C SER A 172 3.49 6.14 5.41
N GLN A 173 4.79 6.29 5.63
CA GLN A 173 5.41 7.61 5.84
C GLN A 173 6.16 8.11 4.62
N SER A 174 6.57 7.22 3.72
CA SER A 174 7.42 7.56 2.58
C SER A 174 6.65 7.79 1.28
N ALA A 175 5.49 7.12 1.08
CA ALA A 175 4.73 7.24 -0.14
C ALA A 175 4.33 8.71 -0.42
N GLY A 176 4.74 9.22 -1.57
CA GLY A 176 4.56 10.62 -1.95
C GLY A 176 5.64 11.59 -1.43
N ALA A 177 6.37 11.24 -0.37
CA ALA A 177 7.43 12.07 0.21
C ALA A 177 8.83 11.67 -0.27
N LEU A 178 9.12 10.37 -0.39
CA LEU A 178 10.39 9.86 -0.87
C LEU A 178 10.19 9.10 -2.20
N PRO A 179 11.24 8.99 -3.02
CA PRO A 179 11.22 8.10 -4.18
C PRO A 179 10.97 6.65 -3.75
N LEU A 180 10.14 5.94 -4.50
CA LEU A 180 9.91 4.52 -4.35
C LEU A 180 9.66 3.94 -5.74
N ASP A 181 10.56 3.08 -6.20
CA ASP A 181 10.47 2.42 -7.49
C ASP A 181 10.17 0.93 -7.29
N PHE A 182 8.91 0.57 -7.55
CA PHE A 182 8.43 -0.80 -7.39
C PHE A 182 9.17 -1.79 -8.29
N SER A 183 9.43 -1.40 -9.55
CA SER A 183 10.12 -2.26 -10.52
C SER A 183 11.58 -2.53 -10.14
N ALA A 184 12.28 -1.54 -9.59
CA ALA A 184 13.65 -1.69 -9.14
C ALA A 184 13.74 -2.50 -7.84
N LEU A 185 12.86 -2.24 -6.89
CA LEU A 185 12.82 -2.92 -5.60
C LEU A 185 12.34 -4.37 -5.71
N ARG A 186 11.38 -4.64 -6.60
CA ARG A 186 10.71 -5.95 -6.77
C ARG A 186 10.20 -6.53 -5.45
N PRO A 187 9.43 -5.80 -4.66
CA PRO A 187 8.84 -6.32 -3.43
C PRO A 187 7.68 -7.27 -3.77
N ALA A 188 7.32 -8.12 -2.82
CA ALA A 188 6.06 -8.85 -2.91
C ALA A 188 4.87 -7.87 -2.80
N PHE A 189 4.97 -6.92 -1.85
CA PHE A 189 3.92 -5.93 -1.65
C PHE A 189 4.48 -4.59 -1.16
N VAL A 190 3.80 -3.49 -1.54
CA VAL A 190 3.98 -2.17 -0.92
C VAL A 190 2.63 -1.66 -0.45
N ALA A 191 2.51 -1.35 0.83
CA ALA A 191 1.29 -0.84 1.45
C ALA A 191 1.42 0.64 1.81
N MET A 192 0.37 1.44 1.56
CA MET A 192 0.39 2.86 1.88
C MET A 192 -1.01 3.43 2.10
N PRO A 193 -1.18 4.44 2.98
CA PRO A 193 -2.42 5.18 3.12
C PRO A 193 -2.51 6.30 2.09
N GLY A 194 -3.71 6.63 1.65
CA GLY A 194 -3.91 7.76 0.75
C GLY A 194 -3.84 9.13 1.44
N HIS A 195 -4.09 9.18 2.76
CA HIS A 195 -4.32 10.44 3.48
C HIS A 195 -3.07 11.13 4.06
N LYS A 196 -1.88 10.54 3.89
CA LYS A 196 -0.59 11.11 4.32
C LYS A 196 0.11 11.80 3.15
N GLY A 197 1.30 11.38 2.78
CA GLY A 197 2.10 11.99 1.73
C GLY A 197 1.49 11.98 0.32
N LEU A 198 0.43 11.20 0.08
CA LEU A 198 -0.35 11.24 -1.16
C LEU A 198 -1.45 12.29 -1.17
N TYR A 199 -1.67 13.04 -0.08
CA TYR A 199 -2.64 14.12 0.06
C TYR A 199 -4.11 13.76 -0.21
N GLY A 200 -4.44 12.48 -0.35
CA GLY A 200 -5.81 11.99 -0.54
C GLY A 200 -6.65 12.08 0.75
N PRO A 201 -7.96 11.81 0.66
CA PRO A 201 -8.83 11.72 1.83
C PRO A 201 -8.49 10.54 2.74
N GLN A 202 -8.90 10.64 4.01
CA GLN A 202 -8.98 9.47 4.89
C GLN A 202 -9.96 8.44 4.32
N GLY A 203 -9.81 7.17 4.70
CA GLY A 203 -10.60 6.09 4.12
C GLY A 203 -10.16 5.68 2.71
N THR A 204 -8.93 6.02 2.33
CA THR A 204 -8.26 5.59 1.10
C THR A 204 -6.87 5.05 1.39
N GLY A 205 -6.43 4.07 0.62
CA GLY A 205 -5.10 3.49 0.65
C GLY A 205 -4.83 2.70 -0.63
N LEU A 206 -3.60 2.29 -0.80
CA LEU A 206 -3.15 1.48 -1.93
C LEU A 206 -2.34 0.28 -1.43
N LEU A 207 -2.49 -0.85 -2.12
CA LEU A 207 -1.61 -1.99 -2.09
C LEU A 207 -1.05 -2.18 -3.50
N LEU A 208 0.27 -2.18 -3.63
CA LEU A 208 0.95 -2.55 -4.87
C LEU A 208 1.33 -4.02 -4.76
N CYS A 209 0.92 -4.84 -5.73
CA CYS A 209 1.02 -6.29 -5.70
C CYS A 209 2.07 -6.80 -6.70
N GLY A 210 3.11 -7.44 -6.20
CA GLY A 210 4.15 -8.12 -6.99
C GLY A 210 4.16 -9.63 -6.77
N HIS A 211 3.19 -10.15 -6.02
CA HIS A 211 3.08 -11.56 -5.65
C HIS A 211 1.62 -12.02 -5.67
N ASP A 212 1.40 -13.31 -5.62
CA ASP A 212 0.08 -13.90 -5.46
C ASP A 212 -0.59 -13.44 -4.17
N VAL A 213 -1.91 -13.29 -4.21
CA VAL A 213 -2.70 -12.69 -3.16
C VAL A 213 -3.82 -13.60 -2.68
N LEU A 214 -4.14 -13.48 -1.40
CA LEU A 214 -5.36 -14.05 -0.82
C LEU A 214 -6.35 -12.94 -0.48
N PRO A 215 -7.63 -13.09 -0.79
CA PRO A 215 -8.64 -12.11 -0.37
C PRO A 215 -8.74 -12.07 1.16
N LEU A 216 -8.80 -10.88 1.73
CA LEU A 216 -9.08 -10.67 3.14
C LEU A 216 -10.58 -10.55 3.41
N LEU A 217 -11.28 -10.00 2.42
CA LEU A 217 -12.73 -9.85 2.40
C LEU A 217 -13.26 -10.52 1.15
N GLU A 218 -14.35 -11.23 1.29
CA GLU A 218 -15.05 -11.88 0.20
C GLU A 218 -16.40 -11.20 -0.04
N GLY A 219 -16.76 -11.01 -1.31
CA GLY A 219 -18.00 -10.32 -1.66
C GLY A 219 -18.10 -9.97 -3.13
N GLY A 220 -19.13 -9.22 -3.49
CA GLY A 220 -19.34 -8.82 -4.88
C GLY A 220 -18.30 -7.81 -5.36
N THR A 221 -17.71 -8.06 -6.53
CA THR A 221 -16.70 -7.20 -7.16
C THR A 221 -17.22 -6.48 -8.42
N GLY A 222 -18.42 -6.83 -8.87
CA GLY A 222 -18.98 -6.36 -10.14
C GLY A 222 -18.66 -7.26 -11.34
N SER A 223 -17.68 -8.15 -11.21
CA SER A 223 -17.31 -9.15 -12.23
C SER A 223 -17.60 -10.59 -11.74
N ALA A 224 -17.57 -11.54 -12.65
CA ALA A 224 -17.71 -12.99 -12.39
C ALA A 224 -18.88 -13.38 -11.47
N SER A 225 -20.02 -12.67 -11.53
CA SER A 225 -21.16 -12.77 -10.59
C SER A 225 -21.83 -14.15 -10.54
N LEU A 226 -21.54 -15.05 -11.48
CA LEU A 226 -22.06 -16.43 -11.48
C LEU A 226 -21.19 -17.42 -10.70
N ARG A 227 -20.00 -17.01 -10.27
CA ARG A 227 -19.08 -17.83 -9.46
C ARG A 227 -19.26 -17.52 -7.99
N GLN A 228 -19.09 -18.53 -7.14
CA GLN A 228 -19.10 -18.35 -5.68
C GLN A 228 -17.72 -17.95 -5.14
N GLU A 229 -16.68 -18.33 -5.84
CA GLU A 229 -15.30 -17.96 -5.50
C GLU A 229 -15.00 -16.52 -5.93
N MET A 230 -14.14 -15.85 -5.19
CA MET A 230 -13.59 -14.55 -5.60
C MET A 230 -12.87 -14.71 -6.96
N PRO A 231 -12.89 -13.66 -7.82
CA PRO A 231 -12.11 -13.66 -9.05
C PRO A 231 -10.64 -14.03 -8.79
N ASP A 232 -10.01 -14.65 -9.78
CA ASP A 232 -8.60 -15.08 -9.73
C ASP A 232 -7.64 -14.03 -10.28
N PHE A 233 -8.15 -12.87 -10.70
CA PHE A 233 -7.38 -11.76 -11.26
C PHE A 233 -7.48 -10.50 -10.40
N LEU A 234 -6.42 -9.68 -10.44
CA LEU A 234 -6.37 -8.35 -9.85
C LEU A 234 -7.01 -7.33 -10.80
N PRO A 235 -7.56 -6.25 -10.26
CA PRO A 235 -7.69 -5.94 -8.83
C PRO A 235 -8.90 -6.58 -8.15
N ASP A 236 -9.82 -7.17 -8.91
CA ASP A 236 -11.13 -7.66 -8.46
C ASP A 236 -11.03 -8.66 -7.31
N ARG A 237 -9.99 -9.50 -7.32
CA ARG A 237 -9.74 -10.49 -6.26
C ARG A 237 -9.68 -9.87 -4.85
N LEU A 238 -9.26 -8.61 -4.75
CA LEU A 238 -9.03 -7.92 -3.46
C LEU A 238 -10.01 -6.77 -3.19
N GLU A 239 -10.83 -6.40 -4.18
CA GLU A 239 -11.72 -5.23 -4.10
C GLU A 239 -13.19 -5.63 -3.96
N ALA A 240 -13.48 -6.40 -2.93
CA ALA A 240 -14.87 -6.75 -2.61
C ALA A 240 -15.64 -5.53 -2.08
N GLY A 241 -16.84 -5.32 -2.61
CA GLY A 241 -17.77 -4.26 -2.19
C GLY A 241 -17.72 -3.02 -3.08
N THR A 242 -18.57 -2.04 -2.76
CA THR A 242 -18.66 -0.78 -3.50
C THR A 242 -17.48 0.12 -3.18
N HIS A 243 -16.80 0.59 -4.21
CA HIS A 243 -15.65 1.50 -4.06
C HIS A 243 -16.04 2.86 -3.46
N ASN A 244 -15.11 3.43 -2.69
CA ASN A 244 -15.19 4.82 -2.24
C ASN A 244 -14.82 5.78 -3.39
N VAL A 245 -15.71 5.89 -4.39
CA VAL A 245 -15.47 6.70 -5.59
C VAL A 245 -15.09 8.15 -5.26
N PRO A 246 -15.76 8.87 -4.34
CA PRO A 246 -15.35 10.23 -3.98
C PRO A 246 -13.96 10.29 -3.36
N GLY A 247 -13.63 9.32 -2.49
CA GLY A 247 -12.30 9.22 -1.88
C GLY A 247 -11.21 8.96 -2.92
N ILE A 248 -11.47 8.08 -3.88
CA ILE A 248 -10.54 7.73 -4.96
C ILE A 248 -10.34 8.93 -5.91
N ALA A 249 -11.38 9.68 -6.23
CA ALA A 249 -11.27 10.93 -7.00
C ALA A 249 -10.38 11.96 -6.28
N GLY A 250 -10.54 12.08 -4.97
CA GLY A 250 -9.66 12.90 -4.14
C GLY A 250 -8.21 12.40 -4.10
N LEU A 251 -8.01 11.08 -4.04
CA LEU A 251 -6.68 10.45 -4.07
C LEU A 251 -5.99 10.68 -5.43
N GLU A 252 -6.70 10.56 -6.55
CA GLU A 252 -6.19 10.89 -7.89
C GLU A 252 -5.65 12.32 -7.94
N ALA A 253 -6.45 13.29 -7.45
CA ALA A 253 -6.03 14.69 -7.38
C ALA A 253 -4.83 14.92 -6.46
N GLY A 254 -4.74 14.17 -5.35
CA GLY A 254 -3.59 14.19 -4.44
C GLY A 254 -2.32 13.64 -5.09
N ILE A 255 -2.40 12.52 -5.80
CA ILE A 255 -1.29 11.93 -6.56
C ILE A 255 -0.83 12.90 -7.67
N ALA A 256 -1.77 13.53 -8.38
CA ALA A 256 -1.45 14.53 -9.40
C ALA A 256 -0.69 15.73 -8.79
N PHE A 257 -1.10 16.18 -7.62
CA PHE A 257 -0.40 17.22 -6.87
C PHE A 257 1.04 16.81 -6.52
N VAL A 258 1.24 15.60 -6.00
CA VAL A 258 2.58 15.07 -5.64
C VAL A 258 3.48 15.02 -6.88
N ARG A 259 2.97 14.52 -8.01
CA ARG A 259 3.72 14.45 -9.26
C ARG A 259 4.15 15.83 -9.77
N ALA A 260 3.28 16.82 -9.66
CA ALA A 260 3.59 18.20 -10.06
C ALA A 260 4.65 18.89 -9.18
N GLN A 261 4.90 18.38 -7.95
CA GLN A 261 5.93 18.91 -7.04
C GLN A 261 7.29 18.24 -7.21
N ARG A 262 7.36 17.12 -7.92
CA ARG A 262 8.64 16.44 -8.19
C ARG A 262 9.28 17.07 -9.43
N PRO A 263 10.50 17.62 -9.34
CA PRO A 263 11.27 17.94 -10.55
C PRO A 263 11.55 16.63 -11.30
N GLU A 264 11.49 16.69 -12.63
CA GLU A 264 11.89 15.60 -13.53
C GLU A 264 13.36 15.22 -13.34
#